data_f49328656620d7edc5b0eec75397e41b
#
_entry.id   f49328656620d7edc5b0eec75397e41b
#
_cell.length_a   1.000
_cell.length_b   1.000
_cell.length_c   1.000
_cell.angle_alpha   90.00
_cell.angle_beta   90.00
_cell.angle_gamma   90.00
#
_symmetry.space_group_name_H-M   'P 1'
#
loop_
_entity.id
_entity.type
_entity.pdbx_description
1 polymer ?
#
loop_
_entity_poly.entity_id
_entity_poly.type
_entity_poly.pdbx_seq_one_letter_code
_entity_poly.pdbx_strand_id
1 'polypeptide(L)'
;MMFTKSEELLDRALKVIPNGTQTFSKSRTNLPLGASPFYAARAEGARLWDVDGNEYTDFTSGLTAIILGYNDPDVNAAVKEQLECGVIFSLPHKLEIEVSELICEMTGAEMVRFGKNGSDATAGAVRLARAYTGRGHIAQCGYHGWQDWCIGVTGRNLGVPQAVRDLTHTFDYNDIDSLRRLFKDRPNQYAAVIMEPMNKEWPKDGFLHEVRELAHANGALFILDEVITGFRFAVGGAQEHFGIQADLVTYGKAIANGYPLSVVAGKAEIMRRMEDIHFSFTNAGECLSLAAAKACLNKIRREDVPKYLLLLGQDLPGTGHPSWRHLNFAGMEEKTLFLQEMHRRGILCLGTINLNYAHTHKDVEKFWQALQAAREEDLVCEPLKPIFKIR
;
A
#
# COMPACT_ATOMS: atom_id res chain seq x y z
N MET A 1 18.27 -23.79 4.92
CA MET A 1 18.48 -22.55 5.67
C MET A 1 18.29 -22.81 7.16
N MET A 2 19.03 -22.10 8.03
CA MET A 2 18.84 -22.14 9.48
C MET A 2 18.15 -20.86 9.90
N PHE A 3 17.36 -20.89 10.99
CA PHE A 3 16.58 -19.75 11.50
C PHE A 3 16.76 -19.54 13.00
N THR A 4 17.85 -20.04 13.58
CA THR A 4 18.09 -20.06 15.02
C THR A 4 18.07 -18.68 15.65
N LYS A 5 18.79 -17.71 15.06
CA LYS A 5 18.80 -16.33 15.55
C LYS A 5 17.45 -15.63 15.35
N SER A 6 16.75 -15.92 14.26
CA SER A 6 15.40 -15.42 13.99
C SER A 6 14.41 -15.89 15.06
N GLU A 7 14.49 -17.15 15.48
CA GLU A 7 13.63 -17.72 16.53
C GLU A 7 13.97 -17.15 17.91
N GLU A 8 15.25 -17.04 18.27
CA GLU A 8 15.69 -16.38 19.51
C GLU A 8 15.22 -14.93 19.61
N LEU A 9 15.29 -14.18 18.51
CA LEU A 9 14.78 -12.82 18.45
C LEU A 9 13.26 -12.76 18.54
N LEU A 10 12.55 -13.72 17.95
CA LEU A 10 11.10 -13.82 18.06
C LEU A 10 10.68 -14.06 19.53
N ASP A 11 11.33 -14.96 20.23
CA ASP A 11 11.08 -15.22 21.66
C ASP A 11 11.31 -13.97 22.53
N ARG A 12 12.35 -13.20 22.23
CA ARG A 12 12.62 -11.92 22.89
C ARG A 12 11.56 -10.88 22.56
N ALA A 13 11.20 -10.76 21.28
CA ALA A 13 10.22 -9.79 20.80
C ALA A 13 8.84 -10.04 21.40
N LEU A 14 8.41 -11.29 21.51
CA LEU A 14 7.11 -11.65 22.08
C LEU A 14 6.94 -11.23 23.55
N LYS A 15 8.03 -10.96 24.27
CA LYS A 15 7.99 -10.45 25.65
C LYS A 15 7.69 -8.95 25.73
N VAL A 16 7.96 -8.19 24.66
CA VAL A 16 7.89 -6.72 24.66
C VAL A 16 7.08 -6.14 23.50
N ILE A 17 6.76 -6.95 22.50
CA ILE A 17 6.01 -6.53 21.29
C ILE A 17 4.86 -7.51 21.06
N PRO A 18 3.60 -7.06 21.07
CA PRO A 18 2.48 -7.91 20.69
C PRO A 18 2.69 -8.55 19.30
N ASN A 19 2.55 -9.88 19.20
CA ASN A 19 2.82 -10.69 18.00
C ASN A 19 4.28 -10.67 17.48
N GLY A 20 5.23 -10.10 18.22
CA GLY A 20 6.65 -10.03 17.86
C GLY A 20 6.97 -9.05 16.73
N THR A 21 6.03 -8.22 16.29
CA THR A 21 6.21 -7.25 15.19
C THR A 21 5.20 -6.12 15.28
N GLN A 22 5.50 -5.00 14.61
CA GLN A 22 4.61 -3.84 14.54
C GLN A 22 3.53 -3.97 13.44
N THR A 23 3.62 -4.97 12.55
CA THR A 23 2.73 -5.12 11.40
C THR A 23 2.16 -6.54 11.32
N PHE A 24 0.84 -6.70 11.29
CA PHE A 24 0.21 -8.02 11.21
C PHE A 24 0.69 -8.85 10.02
N SER A 25 0.88 -8.24 8.86
CA SER A 25 1.36 -8.94 7.65
C SER A 25 2.75 -9.55 7.81
N LYS A 26 3.59 -9.04 8.73
CA LYS A 26 4.93 -9.54 9.02
C LYS A 26 4.99 -10.42 10.28
N SER A 27 3.84 -10.74 10.87
CA SER A 27 3.78 -11.51 12.12
C SER A 27 3.99 -13.01 11.87
N ARG A 28 4.38 -13.71 12.94
CA ARG A 28 4.51 -15.17 12.96
C ARG A 28 3.26 -15.93 12.53
N THR A 29 2.09 -15.28 12.50
CA THR A 29 0.84 -15.91 12.07
C THR A 29 0.69 -15.92 10.54
N ASN A 30 1.58 -15.24 9.82
CA ASN A 30 1.66 -15.22 8.36
C ASN A 30 2.95 -15.85 7.81
N LEU A 31 3.85 -16.31 8.69
CA LEU A 31 5.13 -16.88 8.34
C LEU A 31 5.27 -18.28 8.99
N PRO A 32 5.53 -19.35 8.22
CA PRO A 32 5.71 -20.70 8.75
C PRO A 32 6.91 -20.75 9.73
N LEU A 33 6.67 -21.22 10.96
CA LEU A 33 7.70 -21.43 11.97
C LEU A 33 8.69 -22.50 11.49
N GLY A 34 9.98 -22.32 11.78
CA GLY A 34 11.05 -23.25 11.39
C GLY A 34 11.35 -23.28 9.89
N ALA A 35 10.65 -22.50 9.07
CA ALA A 35 10.82 -22.47 7.62
C ALA A 35 10.82 -21.07 7.01
N SER A 36 10.76 -20.03 7.85
CA SER A 36 10.72 -18.63 7.39
C SER A 36 11.62 -17.74 8.22
N PRO A 37 12.22 -16.68 7.63
CA PRO A 37 12.89 -15.64 8.39
C PRO A 37 11.84 -14.77 9.13
N PHE A 38 12.17 -14.28 10.31
CA PHE A 38 11.33 -13.33 11.05
C PHE A 38 11.93 -11.93 11.11
N TYR A 39 13.27 -11.82 11.07
CA TYR A 39 13.95 -10.54 11.23
C TYR A 39 14.99 -10.35 10.13
N ALA A 40 14.90 -9.20 9.46
CA ALA A 40 15.88 -8.77 8.47
C ALA A 40 17.09 -8.13 9.17
N ALA A 41 18.28 -8.33 8.61
CA ALA A 41 19.51 -7.67 9.02
C ALA A 41 19.87 -6.51 8.08
N ARG A 42 19.76 -6.72 6.76
CA ARG A 42 20.06 -5.73 5.72
C ARG A 42 19.33 -6.06 4.43
N ALA A 43 19.26 -5.08 3.54
CA ALA A 43 18.72 -5.29 2.20
C ALA A 43 19.41 -4.36 1.19
N GLU A 44 19.49 -4.79 -0.09
CA GLU A 44 20.07 -4.04 -1.18
C GLU A 44 19.44 -4.46 -2.52
N GLY A 45 19.06 -3.52 -3.36
CA GLY A 45 18.38 -3.79 -4.62
C GLY A 45 17.10 -4.63 -4.40
N ALA A 46 17.06 -5.83 -4.99
CA ALA A 46 15.96 -6.78 -4.80
C ALA A 46 16.31 -7.89 -3.78
N ARG A 47 17.36 -7.72 -2.98
CA ARG A 47 17.85 -8.73 -2.03
C ARG A 47 17.62 -8.29 -0.59
N LEU A 48 17.32 -9.27 0.25
CA LEU A 48 17.18 -9.13 1.69
C LEU A 48 17.99 -10.24 2.37
N TRP A 49 18.71 -9.90 3.43
CA TRP A 49 19.40 -10.85 4.29
C TRP A 49 18.75 -10.85 5.66
N ASP A 50 18.44 -12.04 6.16
CA ASP A 50 17.96 -12.21 7.52
C ASP A 50 19.11 -12.16 8.55
N VAL A 51 18.76 -12.20 9.83
CA VAL A 51 19.73 -12.18 10.94
C VAL A 51 20.56 -13.46 11.06
N ASP A 52 20.14 -14.55 10.43
CA ASP A 52 20.88 -15.81 10.33
C ASP A 52 21.87 -15.81 9.15
N GLY A 53 21.81 -14.77 8.28
CA GLY A 53 22.68 -14.59 7.12
C GLY A 53 22.15 -15.22 5.84
N ASN A 54 20.93 -15.74 5.83
CA ASN A 54 20.32 -16.27 4.61
C ASN A 54 19.93 -15.11 3.68
N GLU A 55 20.19 -15.31 2.37
CA GLU A 55 19.84 -14.34 1.32
C GLU A 55 18.54 -14.74 0.63
N TYR A 56 17.69 -13.72 0.39
CA TYR A 56 16.43 -13.87 -0.32
C TYR A 56 16.33 -12.88 -1.49
N THR A 57 15.73 -13.32 -2.59
CA THR A 57 15.11 -12.41 -3.55
C THR A 57 13.77 -11.99 -2.96
N ASP A 58 13.60 -10.71 -2.68
CA ASP A 58 12.43 -10.20 -1.95
C ASP A 58 11.32 -9.72 -2.89
N PHE A 59 10.32 -10.56 -3.09
CA PHE A 59 9.09 -10.23 -3.81
C PHE A 59 7.99 -9.65 -2.90
N THR A 60 8.30 -9.35 -1.65
CA THR A 60 7.40 -8.60 -0.75
C THR A 60 7.60 -7.09 -0.89
N SER A 61 8.85 -6.66 -1.20
CA SER A 61 9.24 -5.26 -1.45
C SER A 61 8.69 -4.31 -0.38
N GLY A 62 8.91 -4.66 0.91
CA GLY A 62 8.43 -3.86 2.04
C GLY A 62 6.91 -3.64 2.06
N LEU A 63 6.11 -4.62 1.64
CA LEU A 63 4.65 -4.52 1.45
C LEU A 63 4.29 -3.46 0.39
N THR A 64 4.97 -3.49 -0.76
CA THR A 64 4.86 -2.56 -1.89
C THR A 64 5.44 -1.15 -1.66
N ALA A 65 6.04 -0.88 -0.50
CA ALA A 65 6.65 0.43 -0.22
C ALA A 65 7.98 0.65 -0.97
N ILE A 66 8.72 -0.41 -1.27
CA ILE A 66 9.99 -0.36 -2.00
C ILE A 66 9.69 -0.52 -3.50
N ILE A 67 9.79 0.55 -4.26
CA ILE A 67 9.52 0.54 -5.71
C ILE A 67 10.81 0.58 -6.55
N LEU A 68 11.86 1.25 -6.09
CA LEU A 68 13.15 1.36 -6.79
C LEU A 68 14.12 0.23 -6.42
N GLY A 69 13.86 -0.48 -5.35
CA GLY A 69 14.78 -1.41 -4.69
C GLY A 69 15.32 -0.83 -3.39
N TYR A 70 15.87 -1.70 -2.55
CA TYR A 70 16.49 -1.32 -1.29
C TYR A 70 17.79 -0.55 -1.53
N ASN A 71 18.06 0.43 -0.68
CA ASN A 71 19.28 1.25 -0.74
C ASN A 71 19.52 1.89 -2.12
N ASP A 72 18.45 2.36 -2.78
CA ASP A 72 18.56 3.06 -4.04
C ASP A 72 19.53 4.25 -3.92
N PRO A 73 20.54 4.37 -4.80
CA PRO A 73 21.61 5.36 -4.66
C PRO A 73 21.11 6.81 -4.76
N ASP A 74 20.12 7.09 -5.63
CA ASP A 74 19.58 8.45 -5.82
C ASP A 74 18.81 8.90 -4.55
N VAL A 75 18.00 7.99 -4.00
CA VAL A 75 17.24 8.24 -2.76
C VAL A 75 18.19 8.39 -1.58
N ASN A 76 19.18 7.50 -1.44
CA ASN A 76 20.16 7.56 -0.34
C ASN A 76 21.00 8.83 -0.40
N ALA A 77 21.42 9.29 -1.59
CA ALA A 77 22.19 10.53 -1.75
C ALA A 77 21.36 11.74 -1.29
N ALA A 78 20.11 11.86 -1.76
CA ALA A 78 19.23 12.97 -1.39
C ALA A 78 18.94 13.03 0.12
N VAL A 79 18.73 11.85 0.76
CA VAL A 79 18.50 11.78 2.20
C VAL A 79 19.75 12.14 2.99
N LYS A 80 20.93 11.69 2.58
CA LYS A 80 22.21 12.04 3.25
C LYS A 80 22.48 13.55 3.15
N GLU A 81 22.28 14.15 1.99
CA GLU A 81 22.41 15.59 1.80
C GLU A 81 21.43 16.37 2.72
N GLN A 82 20.18 15.96 2.76
CA GLN A 82 19.19 16.59 3.63
C GLN A 82 19.49 16.40 5.12
N LEU A 83 20.05 15.25 5.51
CA LEU A 83 20.42 14.98 6.90
C LEU A 83 21.46 16.00 7.43
N GLU A 84 22.41 16.43 6.59
CA GLU A 84 23.38 17.47 6.93
C GLU A 84 22.73 18.85 7.13
N CYS A 85 21.55 19.08 6.52
CA CYS A 85 20.81 20.35 6.65
C CYS A 85 19.81 20.34 7.83
N GLY A 86 19.43 19.15 8.31
CA GLY A 86 18.45 18.96 9.38
C GLY A 86 17.19 18.21 8.92
N VAL A 87 16.41 17.74 9.90
CA VAL A 87 15.30 16.79 9.69
C VAL A 87 13.94 17.45 9.78
N ILE A 88 13.73 18.28 10.81
CA ILE A 88 12.47 19.01 11.06
C ILE A 88 12.79 20.42 11.56
N PHE A 89 12.00 21.37 11.14
CA PHE A 89 12.27 22.78 11.43
C PHE A 89 11.05 23.45 12.10
N SER A 90 11.30 24.61 12.76
CA SER A 90 10.24 25.45 13.32
C SER A 90 9.50 26.28 12.25
N LEU A 91 9.97 26.23 11.01
CA LEU A 91 9.35 26.89 9.84
C LEU A 91 9.11 25.82 8.76
N PRO A 92 8.14 26.04 7.85
CA PRO A 92 8.01 25.21 6.65
C PRO A 92 9.30 25.17 5.83
N HIS A 93 9.59 24.03 5.22
CA HIS A 93 10.77 23.85 4.40
C HIS A 93 10.42 23.86 2.91
N LYS A 94 11.36 24.33 2.06
CA LYS A 94 11.17 24.39 0.60
C LYS A 94 10.78 23.06 -0.06
N LEU A 95 11.23 21.95 0.50
CA LEU A 95 10.87 20.61 0.01
C LEU A 95 9.36 20.34 0.08
N GLU A 96 8.63 20.96 1.00
CA GLU A 96 7.16 20.84 1.03
C GLU A 96 6.54 21.39 -0.25
N ILE A 97 7.08 22.50 -0.78
CA ILE A 97 6.63 23.12 -2.03
C ILE A 97 7.09 22.28 -3.22
N GLU A 98 8.37 22.00 -3.32
CA GLU A 98 8.98 21.30 -4.46
C GLU A 98 8.39 19.90 -4.69
N VAL A 99 8.11 19.15 -3.62
CA VAL A 99 7.48 17.82 -3.71
C VAL A 99 5.99 17.93 -4.04
N SER A 100 5.29 18.96 -3.52
CA SER A 100 3.89 19.21 -3.88
C SER A 100 3.74 19.53 -5.36
N GLU A 101 4.58 20.43 -5.88
CA GLU A 101 4.60 20.79 -7.31
C GLU A 101 4.87 19.58 -8.18
N LEU A 102 5.86 18.74 -7.82
CA LEU A 102 6.20 17.51 -8.53
C LEU A 102 5.03 16.52 -8.56
N ILE A 103 4.33 16.33 -7.44
CA ILE A 103 3.16 15.45 -7.38
C ILE A 103 2.02 16.02 -8.25
N CYS A 104 1.75 17.32 -8.17
CA CYS A 104 0.73 17.97 -9.02
C CYS A 104 1.05 17.78 -10.51
N GLU A 105 2.31 18.01 -10.91
CA GLU A 105 2.77 17.82 -12.29
C GLU A 105 2.57 16.36 -12.77
N MET A 106 2.93 15.38 -11.93
CA MET A 106 2.86 13.96 -12.30
C MET A 106 1.44 13.40 -12.33
N THR A 107 0.55 13.90 -11.48
CA THR A 107 -0.77 13.28 -11.24
C THR A 107 -1.95 14.09 -11.76
N GLY A 108 -1.72 15.36 -12.13
CA GLY A 108 -2.78 16.30 -12.50
C GLY A 108 -3.61 16.80 -11.32
N ALA A 109 -3.21 16.52 -10.07
CA ALA A 109 -3.81 17.12 -8.90
C ALA A 109 -3.48 18.62 -8.83
N GLU A 110 -4.37 19.42 -8.22
CA GLU A 110 -4.19 20.86 -8.13
C GLU A 110 -3.59 21.32 -6.79
N MET A 111 -3.80 20.54 -5.73
CA MET A 111 -3.25 20.80 -4.38
C MET A 111 -2.92 19.48 -3.66
N VAL A 112 -1.97 19.59 -2.72
CA VAL A 112 -1.41 18.46 -1.98
C VAL A 112 -1.33 18.78 -0.49
N ARG A 113 -1.55 17.77 0.36
CA ARG A 113 -1.29 17.83 1.81
C ARG A 113 -0.60 16.55 2.27
N PHE A 114 0.49 16.66 3.02
CA PHE A 114 1.28 15.51 3.46
C PHE A 114 0.77 14.87 4.75
N GLY A 115 0.93 13.53 4.82
CA GLY A 115 0.83 12.68 5.97
C GLY A 115 2.04 11.76 6.09
N LYS A 116 2.02 10.82 7.02
CA LYS A 116 3.13 9.86 7.20
C LYS A 116 2.74 8.44 6.81
N ASN A 117 1.53 8.01 7.13
CA ASN A 117 1.02 6.68 6.80
C ASN A 117 -0.15 6.79 5.82
N GLY A 118 -0.39 5.74 5.04
CA GLY A 118 -1.58 5.69 4.18
C GLY A 118 -2.88 5.92 4.96
N SER A 119 -2.97 5.43 6.19
CA SER A 119 -4.11 5.66 7.08
C SER A 119 -4.33 7.14 7.43
N ASP A 120 -3.27 7.95 7.53
CA ASP A 120 -3.38 9.39 7.74
C ASP A 120 -4.05 10.04 6.53
N ALA A 121 -3.55 9.70 5.33
CA ALA A 121 -4.07 10.24 4.09
C ALA A 121 -5.55 9.86 3.86
N THR A 122 -5.91 8.58 4.01
CA THR A 122 -7.30 8.14 3.82
C THR A 122 -8.25 8.76 4.86
N ALA A 123 -7.83 8.85 6.13
CA ALA A 123 -8.60 9.52 7.17
C ALA A 123 -8.72 11.04 6.92
N GLY A 124 -7.64 11.67 6.43
CA GLY A 124 -7.63 13.07 6.01
C GLY A 124 -8.60 13.34 4.87
N ALA A 125 -8.57 12.51 3.82
CA ALA A 125 -9.47 12.61 2.67
C ALA A 125 -10.94 12.42 3.08
N VAL A 126 -11.24 11.44 3.93
CA VAL A 126 -12.61 11.21 4.45
C VAL A 126 -13.10 12.38 5.30
N ARG A 127 -12.25 12.92 6.20
CA ARG A 127 -12.60 14.10 7.00
C ARG A 127 -12.85 15.32 6.12
N LEU A 128 -12.02 15.52 5.11
CA LEU A 128 -12.17 16.59 4.14
C LEU A 128 -13.48 16.46 3.36
N ALA A 129 -13.81 15.26 2.89
CA ALA A 129 -15.07 14.99 2.18
C ALA A 129 -16.30 15.30 3.04
N ARG A 130 -16.26 14.91 4.33
CA ARG A 130 -17.33 15.24 5.30
C ARG A 130 -17.46 16.76 5.50
N ALA A 131 -16.35 17.47 5.64
CA ALA A 131 -16.36 18.93 5.80
C ALA A 131 -16.86 19.66 4.55
N TYR A 132 -16.48 19.20 3.36
CA TYR A 132 -16.88 19.79 2.08
C TYR A 132 -18.36 19.58 1.79
N THR A 133 -18.89 18.37 2.02
CA THR A 133 -20.27 18.02 1.68
C THR A 133 -21.27 18.31 2.80
N GLY A 134 -20.82 18.49 4.05
CA GLY A 134 -21.69 18.58 5.24
C GLY A 134 -22.36 17.25 5.62
N ARG A 135 -21.91 16.11 5.04
CA ARG A 135 -22.52 14.78 5.21
C ARG A 135 -21.63 13.87 6.04
N GLY A 136 -22.21 12.81 6.66
CA GLY A 136 -21.48 11.95 7.59
C GLY A 136 -21.06 10.59 7.07
N HIS A 137 -21.86 9.97 6.18
CA HIS A 137 -21.66 8.58 5.78
C HIS A 137 -20.60 8.41 4.69
N ILE A 138 -19.93 7.26 4.69
CA ILE A 138 -18.91 6.86 3.71
C ILE A 138 -19.30 5.51 3.13
N ALA A 139 -19.28 5.40 1.80
CA ALA A 139 -19.31 4.13 1.10
C ALA A 139 -17.87 3.71 0.77
N GLN A 140 -17.44 2.52 1.20
CA GLN A 140 -16.07 2.06 0.96
C GLN A 140 -16.03 0.70 0.25
N CYS A 141 -14.98 0.51 -0.57
CA CYS A 141 -14.62 -0.78 -1.15
C CYS A 141 -13.10 -1.01 -1.07
N GLY A 142 -12.69 -2.00 -0.31
CA GLY A 142 -11.27 -2.32 -0.10
C GLY A 142 -10.80 -2.04 1.32
N TYR A 143 -9.47 -1.93 1.47
CA TYR A 143 -8.80 -1.66 2.74
C TYR A 143 -8.13 -0.28 2.71
N HIS A 144 -8.49 0.58 3.68
CA HIS A 144 -8.06 1.97 3.70
C HIS A 144 -7.32 2.38 4.97
N GLY A 145 -6.79 1.41 5.71
CA GLY A 145 -5.99 1.66 6.91
C GLY A 145 -6.64 1.16 8.20
N TRP A 146 -6.06 1.55 9.34
CA TRP A 146 -6.44 1.05 10.67
C TRP A 146 -7.34 2.00 11.45
N GLN A 147 -7.63 3.19 10.94
CA GLN A 147 -8.46 4.20 11.60
C GLN A 147 -9.89 3.71 11.80
N ASP A 148 -10.51 4.13 12.89
CA ASP A 148 -11.84 3.68 13.33
C ASP A 148 -12.90 3.72 12.25
N TRP A 149 -12.91 4.77 11.43
CA TRP A 149 -13.89 4.96 10.36
C TRP A 149 -13.87 3.82 9.32
N CYS A 150 -12.71 3.24 9.07
CA CYS A 150 -12.52 2.15 8.11
C CYS A 150 -12.57 0.78 8.79
N ILE A 151 -11.76 0.59 9.86
CA ILE A 151 -11.64 -0.72 10.50
C ILE A 151 -12.92 -1.15 11.23
N GLY A 152 -13.77 -0.19 11.57
CA GLY A 152 -15.04 -0.40 12.27
C GLY A 152 -16.01 -1.35 11.57
N VAL A 153 -15.96 -1.47 10.24
CA VAL A 153 -16.81 -2.36 9.43
C VAL A 153 -16.15 -3.69 9.07
N THR A 154 -15.01 -4.00 9.69
CA THR A 154 -14.29 -5.27 9.51
C THR A 154 -14.50 -6.21 10.70
N GLY A 155 -14.04 -7.46 10.58
CA GLY A 155 -14.00 -8.40 11.70
C GLY A 155 -13.03 -8.03 12.83
N ARG A 156 -12.29 -6.91 12.72
CA ARG A 156 -11.30 -6.42 13.69
C ARG A 156 -11.70 -5.07 14.30
N ASN A 157 -12.97 -4.92 14.63
CA ASN A 157 -13.56 -3.67 15.11
C ASN A 157 -13.64 -3.55 16.65
N LEU A 158 -12.98 -4.42 17.40
CA LEU A 158 -12.96 -4.33 18.85
C LEU A 158 -12.37 -2.96 19.30
N GLY A 159 -13.10 -2.26 20.15
CA GLY A 159 -12.75 -0.91 20.62
C GLY A 159 -13.32 0.22 19.78
N VAL A 160 -13.91 -0.05 18.61
CA VAL A 160 -14.57 0.99 17.80
C VAL A 160 -16.03 1.16 18.23
N PRO A 161 -16.45 2.37 18.66
CA PRO A 161 -17.82 2.63 19.08
C PRO A 161 -18.85 2.38 17.96
N GLN A 162 -20.04 1.90 18.32
CA GLN A 162 -21.09 1.62 17.34
C GLN A 162 -21.45 2.86 16.49
N ALA A 163 -21.54 4.02 17.11
CA ALA A 163 -21.83 5.28 16.39
C ALA A 163 -20.81 5.62 15.28
N VAL A 164 -19.54 5.18 15.41
CA VAL A 164 -18.53 5.33 14.35
C VAL A 164 -18.74 4.27 13.27
N ARG A 165 -19.02 3.03 13.66
CA ARG A 165 -19.30 1.92 12.72
C ARG A 165 -20.46 2.22 11.80
N ASP A 166 -21.54 2.83 12.34
CA ASP A 166 -22.78 3.14 11.62
C ASP A 166 -22.58 4.17 10.49
N LEU A 167 -21.45 4.89 10.48
CA LEU A 167 -21.15 5.91 9.48
C LEU A 167 -20.41 5.37 8.24
N THR A 168 -20.01 4.10 8.23
CA THR A 168 -19.28 3.52 7.09
C THR A 168 -20.01 2.28 6.61
N HIS A 169 -20.17 2.17 5.30
CA HIS A 169 -20.87 1.07 4.64
C HIS A 169 -20.01 0.50 3.51
N THR A 170 -20.02 -0.81 3.35
CA THR A 170 -19.24 -1.49 2.31
C THR A 170 -20.09 -1.76 1.08
N PHE A 171 -19.47 -1.65 -0.09
CA PHE A 171 -20.01 -2.15 -1.36
C PHE A 171 -18.99 -3.09 -2.00
N ASP A 172 -19.46 -3.94 -2.91
CA ASP A 172 -18.65 -4.99 -3.51
C ASP A 172 -17.96 -4.49 -4.79
N TYR A 173 -16.69 -4.88 -4.97
CA TYR A 173 -15.92 -4.56 -6.16
C TYR A 173 -16.54 -5.25 -7.39
N ASN A 174 -16.62 -4.53 -8.50
CA ASN A 174 -17.29 -4.99 -9.73
C ASN A 174 -18.80 -5.27 -9.62
N ASP A 175 -19.47 -4.80 -8.55
CA ASP A 175 -20.93 -4.82 -8.38
C ASP A 175 -21.45 -3.40 -8.10
N ILE A 176 -21.78 -2.67 -9.17
CA ILE A 176 -22.32 -1.30 -9.07
C ILE A 176 -23.69 -1.26 -8.38
N ASP A 177 -24.47 -2.34 -8.45
CA ASP A 177 -25.79 -2.40 -7.81
C ASP A 177 -25.68 -2.46 -6.29
N SER A 178 -24.58 -3.01 -5.75
CA SER A 178 -24.29 -2.94 -4.32
C SER A 178 -24.16 -1.48 -3.85
N LEU A 179 -23.46 -0.63 -4.62
CA LEU A 179 -23.36 0.80 -4.32
C LEU A 179 -24.70 1.55 -4.53
N ARG A 180 -25.47 1.22 -5.58
CA ARG A 180 -26.80 1.80 -5.81
C ARG A 180 -27.75 1.55 -4.62
N ARG A 181 -27.71 0.35 -4.02
CA ARG A 181 -28.49 0.02 -2.83
C ARG A 181 -28.13 0.94 -1.66
N LEU A 182 -26.86 1.21 -1.42
CA LEU A 182 -26.40 2.11 -0.34
C LEU A 182 -27.00 3.52 -0.52
N PHE A 183 -26.93 4.10 -1.71
CA PHE A 183 -27.49 5.42 -1.98
C PHE A 183 -29.01 5.47 -1.88
N LYS A 184 -29.69 4.40 -2.30
CA LYS A 184 -31.15 4.27 -2.17
C LYS A 184 -31.59 4.20 -0.71
N ASP A 185 -30.86 3.47 0.12
CA ASP A 185 -31.20 3.27 1.54
C ASP A 185 -30.94 4.53 2.37
N ARG A 186 -29.98 5.37 1.96
CA ARG A 186 -29.58 6.60 2.66
C ARG A 186 -29.39 7.76 1.68
N PRO A 187 -30.46 8.27 1.09
CA PRO A 187 -30.36 9.36 0.12
C PRO A 187 -29.77 10.62 0.75
N ASN A 188 -28.84 11.27 0.04
CA ASN A 188 -28.18 12.52 0.44
C ASN A 188 -27.35 12.45 1.74
N GLN A 189 -26.96 11.27 2.23
CA GLN A 189 -26.21 11.14 3.48
C GLN A 189 -24.73 10.82 3.27
N TYR A 190 -24.33 10.33 2.10
CA TYR A 190 -22.95 9.98 1.82
C TYR A 190 -22.09 11.22 1.48
N ALA A 191 -21.00 11.39 2.21
CA ALA A 191 -19.98 12.39 1.94
C ALA A 191 -19.07 11.98 0.80
N ALA A 192 -18.71 10.69 0.75
CA ALA A 192 -17.84 10.14 -0.29
C ALA A 192 -18.07 8.66 -0.54
N VAL A 193 -17.67 8.26 -1.73
CA VAL A 193 -17.30 6.89 -2.08
C VAL A 193 -15.78 6.82 -2.11
N ILE A 194 -15.17 5.89 -1.36
CA ILE A 194 -13.73 5.63 -1.37
C ILE A 194 -13.46 4.20 -1.79
N MET A 195 -12.52 3.99 -2.72
CA MET A 195 -12.14 2.67 -3.16
C MET A 195 -10.68 2.59 -3.65
N GLU A 196 -10.10 1.41 -3.57
CA GLU A 196 -8.90 1.09 -4.34
C GLU A 196 -9.28 0.94 -5.82
N PRO A 197 -8.56 1.57 -6.77
CA PRO A 197 -8.91 1.47 -8.19
C PRO A 197 -8.80 0.04 -8.73
N MET A 198 -7.90 -0.74 -8.17
CA MET A 198 -7.70 -2.16 -8.47
C MET A 198 -7.04 -2.88 -7.30
N ASN A 199 -7.32 -4.17 -7.18
CA ASN A 199 -6.67 -5.05 -6.24
C ASN A 199 -6.32 -6.40 -6.86
N LYS A 200 -7.08 -7.46 -6.57
CA LYS A 200 -6.90 -8.81 -7.14
C LYS A 200 -7.45 -8.93 -8.54
N GLU A 201 -8.53 -8.21 -8.81
CA GLU A 201 -9.28 -8.27 -10.06
C GLU A 201 -9.18 -6.95 -10.79
N TRP A 202 -9.18 -7.02 -12.11
CA TRP A 202 -9.33 -5.86 -12.96
C TRP A 202 -10.74 -5.27 -12.81
N PRO A 203 -10.90 -3.95 -12.87
CA PRO A 203 -12.23 -3.38 -12.95
C PRO A 203 -12.89 -3.86 -14.25
N LYS A 204 -14.18 -4.23 -14.19
CA LYS A 204 -14.98 -4.46 -15.38
C LYS A 204 -15.02 -3.19 -16.21
N ASP A 205 -15.26 -3.34 -17.53
CA ASP A 205 -15.35 -2.20 -18.43
C ASP A 205 -16.34 -1.15 -17.92
N GLY A 206 -15.86 0.07 -17.76
CA GLY A 206 -16.65 1.19 -17.26
C GLY A 206 -16.89 1.26 -15.76
N PHE A 207 -16.59 0.20 -14.97
CA PHE A 207 -16.95 0.14 -13.54
C PHE A 207 -16.48 1.36 -12.72
N LEU A 208 -15.21 1.77 -12.87
CA LEU A 208 -14.68 2.92 -12.11
C LEU A 208 -15.40 4.23 -12.50
N HIS A 209 -15.75 4.39 -13.79
CA HIS A 209 -16.50 5.55 -14.27
C HIS A 209 -17.93 5.54 -13.73
N GLU A 210 -18.61 4.38 -13.74
CA GLU A 210 -19.95 4.24 -13.18
C GLU A 210 -19.99 4.55 -11.69
N VAL A 211 -18.97 4.12 -10.93
CA VAL A 211 -18.86 4.45 -9.49
C VAL A 211 -18.72 5.96 -9.29
N ARG A 212 -17.85 6.62 -10.06
CA ARG A 212 -17.68 8.08 -10.00
C ARG A 212 -18.96 8.82 -10.35
N GLU A 213 -19.59 8.46 -11.47
CA GLU A 213 -20.84 9.09 -11.91
C GLU A 213 -21.96 8.92 -10.90
N LEU A 214 -22.07 7.71 -10.32
CA LEU A 214 -23.07 7.43 -9.30
C LEU A 214 -22.81 8.24 -8.01
N ALA A 215 -21.56 8.38 -7.60
CA ALA A 215 -21.18 9.22 -6.46
C ALA A 215 -21.58 10.68 -6.71
N HIS A 216 -21.19 11.24 -7.86
CA HIS A 216 -21.51 12.63 -8.23
C HIS A 216 -23.02 12.87 -8.36
N ALA A 217 -23.76 11.96 -9.00
CA ALA A 217 -25.22 12.06 -9.13
C ALA A 217 -25.92 12.11 -7.76
N ASN A 218 -25.30 11.57 -6.71
CA ASN A 218 -25.80 11.63 -5.34
C ASN A 218 -25.13 12.72 -4.49
N GLY A 219 -24.31 13.60 -5.09
CA GLY A 219 -23.61 14.70 -4.42
C GLY A 219 -22.55 14.23 -3.42
N ALA A 220 -21.99 13.04 -3.60
CA ALA A 220 -20.86 12.51 -2.85
C ALA A 220 -19.56 12.71 -3.64
N LEU A 221 -18.43 12.88 -2.95
CA LEU A 221 -17.13 12.91 -3.59
C LEU A 221 -16.68 11.49 -3.96
N PHE A 222 -15.90 11.39 -5.04
CA PHE A 222 -15.21 10.17 -5.43
C PHE A 222 -13.75 10.25 -5.01
N ILE A 223 -13.31 9.32 -4.14
CA ILE A 223 -11.96 9.24 -3.61
C ILE A 223 -11.31 7.95 -4.10
N LEU A 224 -10.16 8.06 -4.76
CA LEU A 224 -9.33 6.90 -5.09
C LEU A 224 -8.21 6.70 -4.05
N ASP A 225 -8.17 5.53 -3.46
CA ASP A 225 -7.07 5.11 -2.61
C ASP A 225 -5.97 4.48 -3.47
N GLU A 226 -4.99 5.30 -3.80
CA GLU A 226 -3.79 4.91 -4.55
C GLU A 226 -2.55 4.71 -3.66
N VAL A 227 -2.73 4.37 -2.40
CA VAL A 227 -1.61 4.09 -1.49
C VAL A 227 -0.74 2.94 -1.99
N ILE A 228 -1.30 1.98 -2.75
CA ILE A 228 -0.54 0.89 -3.40
C ILE A 228 -0.27 1.20 -4.87
N THR A 229 -1.27 1.64 -5.61
CA THR A 229 -1.25 1.74 -7.08
C THR A 229 -0.57 2.99 -7.59
N GLY A 230 -0.51 4.04 -6.78
CA GLY A 230 0.13 5.30 -7.11
C GLY A 230 1.60 5.13 -7.50
N PHE A 231 2.01 5.75 -8.60
CA PHE A 231 3.37 5.69 -9.17
C PHE A 231 3.86 4.28 -9.53
N ARG A 232 2.97 3.28 -9.45
CA ARG A 232 3.26 1.87 -9.74
C ARG A 232 2.60 1.37 -11.02
N PHE A 233 1.37 1.78 -11.33
CA PHE A 233 0.64 1.35 -12.53
C PHE A 233 0.98 2.22 -13.73
N ALA A 234 1.15 3.50 -13.53
CA ALA A 234 1.68 4.48 -14.45
C ALA A 234 2.44 5.55 -13.66
N VAL A 235 3.09 6.48 -14.34
CA VAL A 235 3.84 7.58 -13.69
C VAL A 235 2.90 8.48 -12.87
N GLY A 236 1.70 8.76 -13.35
CA GLY A 236 0.64 9.47 -12.63
C GLY A 236 -0.29 8.57 -11.81
N GLY A 237 0.05 7.28 -11.65
CA GLY A 237 -0.71 6.32 -10.85
C GLY A 237 -1.79 5.57 -11.64
N ALA A 238 -2.72 4.95 -10.90
CA ALA A 238 -3.81 4.19 -11.50
C ALA A 238 -4.85 5.10 -12.18
N GLN A 239 -4.98 6.35 -11.77
CA GLN A 239 -5.83 7.32 -12.47
C GLN A 239 -5.42 7.48 -13.93
N GLU A 240 -4.11 7.65 -14.18
CA GLU A 240 -3.56 7.71 -15.54
C GLU A 240 -3.80 6.38 -16.28
N HIS A 241 -3.49 5.26 -15.63
CA HIS A 241 -3.61 3.91 -16.20
C HIS A 241 -5.04 3.58 -16.65
N PHE A 242 -6.06 3.98 -15.89
CA PHE A 242 -7.47 3.70 -16.18
C PHE A 242 -8.20 4.87 -16.86
N GLY A 243 -7.53 5.99 -17.11
CA GLY A 243 -8.14 7.18 -17.72
C GLY A 243 -9.26 7.79 -16.88
N ILE A 244 -9.15 7.76 -15.57
CA ILE A 244 -10.16 8.27 -14.63
C ILE A 244 -9.56 9.36 -13.73
N GLN A 245 -10.37 10.36 -13.38
CA GLN A 245 -10.00 11.38 -12.40
C GLN A 245 -10.95 11.32 -11.21
N ALA A 246 -10.38 11.26 -10.01
CA ALA A 246 -11.11 11.39 -8.75
C ALA A 246 -11.17 12.86 -8.29
N ASP A 247 -12.06 13.15 -7.34
CA ASP A 247 -12.10 14.44 -6.65
C ASP A 247 -10.95 14.58 -5.66
N LEU A 248 -10.64 13.48 -4.96
CA LEU A 248 -9.50 13.33 -4.05
C LEU A 248 -8.80 12.01 -4.31
N VAL A 249 -7.49 11.99 -4.09
CA VAL A 249 -6.64 10.79 -4.20
C VAL A 249 -5.73 10.70 -2.99
N THR A 250 -5.45 9.48 -2.53
CA THR A 250 -4.48 9.25 -1.47
C THR A 250 -3.30 8.45 -2.00
N TYR A 251 -2.08 8.91 -1.71
CA TYR A 251 -0.83 8.23 -2.06
C TYR A 251 -0.02 7.86 -0.82
N GLY A 252 0.88 6.90 -0.96
CA GLY A 252 1.78 6.46 0.10
C GLY A 252 2.81 5.47 -0.42
N LYS A 253 3.33 4.62 0.46
CA LYS A 253 4.22 3.49 0.12
C LYS A 253 5.32 3.83 -0.90
N ALA A 254 5.08 3.57 -2.19
CA ALA A 254 6.04 3.75 -3.28
C ALA A 254 6.56 5.19 -3.42
N ILE A 255 5.79 6.19 -2.99
CA ILE A 255 6.08 7.61 -3.18
C ILE A 255 7.48 8.03 -2.69
N ALA A 256 7.97 7.39 -1.62
CA ALA A 256 9.25 7.73 -0.99
C ALA A 256 10.17 6.52 -0.80
N ASN A 257 9.99 5.46 -1.59
CA ASN A 257 10.79 4.22 -1.58
C ASN A 257 11.05 3.67 -0.17
N GLY A 258 10.01 3.63 0.68
CA GLY A 258 10.06 3.07 2.04
C GLY A 258 10.19 4.11 3.16
N TYR A 259 10.51 5.36 2.87
CA TYR A 259 10.43 6.44 3.84
C TYR A 259 8.97 6.78 4.16
N PRO A 260 8.64 7.15 5.42
CA PRO A 260 7.27 7.38 5.85
C PRO A 260 6.71 8.70 5.29
N LEU A 261 5.98 8.60 4.17
CA LEU A 261 5.25 9.70 3.56
C LEU A 261 3.94 9.21 2.97
N SER A 262 2.89 9.99 3.16
CA SER A 262 1.60 9.84 2.50
C SER A 262 1.04 11.19 2.09
N VAL A 263 0.04 11.18 1.22
CA VAL A 263 -0.47 12.38 0.56
C VAL A 263 -1.97 12.30 0.41
N VAL A 264 -2.65 13.39 0.71
CA VAL A 264 -3.97 13.71 0.18
C VAL A 264 -3.77 14.72 -0.95
N ALA A 265 -4.27 14.41 -2.14
CA ALA A 265 -4.19 15.28 -3.31
C ALA A 265 -5.57 15.40 -3.97
N GLY A 266 -5.84 16.46 -4.71
CA GLY A 266 -7.11 16.61 -5.42
C GLY A 266 -7.36 18.01 -5.94
N LYS A 267 -8.64 18.29 -6.23
CA LYS A 267 -9.11 19.57 -6.75
C LYS A 267 -8.93 20.68 -5.73
N ALA A 268 -8.44 21.84 -6.16
CA ALA A 268 -8.15 22.97 -5.29
C ALA A 268 -9.38 23.46 -4.51
N GLU A 269 -10.55 23.47 -5.13
CA GLU A 269 -11.80 23.88 -4.49
C GLU A 269 -12.17 23.05 -3.26
N ILE A 270 -11.84 21.74 -3.30
CA ILE A 270 -12.05 20.80 -2.19
C ILE A 270 -10.89 20.90 -1.20
N MET A 271 -9.65 20.86 -1.70
CA MET A 271 -8.45 20.85 -0.89
C MET A 271 -8.28 22.09 -0.01
N ARG A 272 -8.77 23.27 -0.43
CA ARG A 272 -8.77 24.50 0.39
C ARG A 272 -9.56 24.36 1.68
N ARG A 273 -10.54 23.44 1.75
CA ARG A 273 -11.25 23.16 3.01
C ARG A 273 -10.35 22.45 4.05
N MET A 274 -9.12 22.05 3.69
CA MET A 274 -8.11 21.62 4.67
C MET A 274 -7.74 22.72 5.68
N GLU A 275 -7.97 24.00 5.35
CA GLU A 275 -7.76 25.13 6.24
C GLU A 275 -8.77 25.14 7.40
N ASP A 276 -9.96 24.56 7.19
CA ASP A 276 -11.07 24.55 8.16
C ASP A 276 -11.06 23.30 9.05
N ILE A 277 -10.28 22.27 8.71
CA ILE A 277 -10.24 21.01 9.44
C ILE A 277 -8.88 20.77 10.11
N HIS A 278 -8.90 20.02 11.22
CA HIS A 278 -7.65 19.65 11.86
C HIS A 278 -7.04 18.41 11.17
N PHE A 279 -6.14 18.65 10.21
CA PHE A 279 -5.24 17.65 9.62
C PHE A 279 -3.82 18.22 9.70
N SER A 280 -3.24 18.14 10.90
CA SER A 280 -1.94 18.72 11.21
C SER A 280 -1.26 17.89 12.29
N PHE A 281 0.01 17.59 12.10
CA PHE A 281 0.85 16.83 13.05
C PHE A 281 2.32 17.20 12.85
N THR A 282 3.09 17.08 13.91
CA THR A 282 4.47 17.56 14.02
C THR A 282 5.37 17.16 12.86
N ASN A 283 5.27 15.91 12.40
CA ASN A 283 6.17 15.34 11.40
C ASN A 283 5.62 15.40 9.96
N ALA A 284 4.55 16.16 9.67
CA ALA A 284 3.98 16.23 8.32
C ALA A 284 4.99 16.72 7.28
N GLY A 285 5.76 17.75 7.61
CA GLY A 285 6.81 18.35 6.77
C GLY A 285 8.23 17.85 7.08
N GLU A 286 8.40 16.65 7.63
CA GLU A 286 9.71 16.08 7.93
C GLU A 286 10.53 15.87 6.64
N CYS A 287 11.73 16.41 6.60
CA CYS A 287 12.47 16.68 5.37
C CYS A 287 13.19 15.46 4.78
N LEU A 288 13.55 14.43 5.57
CA LEU A 288 14.20 13.23 5.01
C LEU A 288 13.25 12.45 4.11
N SER A 289 11.99 12.30 4.54
CA SER A 289 10.96 11.65 3.72
C SER A 289 10.61 12.47 2.47
N LEU A 290 10.62 13.81 2.57
CA LEU A 290 10.40 14.69 1.42
C LEU A 290 11.56 14.64 0.43
N ALA A 291 12.81 14.63 0.91
CA ALA A 291 14.00 14.46 0.06
C ALA A 291 13.99 13.09 -0.64
N ALA A 292 13.66 12.02 0.10
CA ALA A 292 13.49 10.68 -0.45
C ALA A 292 12.40 10.65 -1.53
N ALA A 293 11.24 11.28 -1.28
CA ALA A 293 10.14 11.34 -2.23
C ALA A 293 10.53 12.09 -3.50
N LYS A 294 11.19 13.26 -3.38
CA LYS A 294 11.65 14.03 -4.52
C LYS A 294 12.57 13.21 -5.42
N ALA A 295 13.56 12.53 -4.83
CA ALA A 295 14.50 11.68 -5.57
C ALA A 295 13.78 10.47 -6.20
N CYS A 296 12.92 9.81 -5.43
CA CYS A 296 12.14 8.65 -5.88
C CYS A 296 11.23 8.99 -7.06
N LEU A 297 10.41 10.02 -6.95
CA LEU A 297 9.46 10.43 -8.00
C LEU A 297 10.17 10.88 -9.28
N ASN A 298 11.25 11.64 -9.17
CA ASN A 298 12.07 12.02 -10.33
C ASN A 298 12.66 10.79 -11.03
N LYS A 299 13.14 9.78 -10.28
CA LYS A 299 13.66 8.54 -10.87
C LYS A 299 12.55 7.71 -11.49
N ILE A 300 11.39 7.57 -10.83
CA ILE A 300 10.23 6.88 -11.39
C ILE A 300 9.86 7.45 -12.77
N ARG A 301 9.82 8.79 -12.91
CA ARG A 301 9.51 9.49 -14.15
C ARG A 301 10.62 9.32 -15.20
N ARG A 302 11.87 9.55 -14.81
CA ARG A 302 13.04 9.51 -15.72
C ARG A 302 13.25 8.14 -16.34
N GLU A 303 13.09 7.08 -15.54
CA GLU A 303 13.34 5.69 -15.93
C GLU A 303 12.09 4.96 -16.42
N ASP A 304 10.91 5.61 -16.40
CA ASP A 304 9.61 4.99 -16.67
C ASP A 304 9.42 3.65 -15.91
N VAL A 305 9.67 3.72 -14.59
CA VAL A 305 9.66 2.54 -13.71
C VAL A 305 8.37 1.73 -13.83
N PRO A 306 7.15 2.31 -13.90
CA PRO A 306 5.91 1.55 -14.04
C PRO A 306 5.89 0.67 -15.29
N LYS A 307 6.36 1.19 -16.43
CA LYS A 307 6.45 0.43 -17.67
C LYS A 307 7.42 -0.74 -17.55
N TYR A 308 8.58 -0.52 -16.93
CA TYR A 308 9.53 -1.61 -16.66
C TYR A 308 8.88 -2.71 -15.81
N LEU A 309 8.20 -2.34 -14.71
CA LEU A 309 7.55 -3.29 -13.81
C LEU A 309 6.40 -4.04 -14.51
N LEU A 310 5.63 -3.34 -15.35
CA LEU A 310 4.57 -3.94 -16.17
C LEU A 310 5.14 -5.04 -17.08
N LEU A 311 6.19 -4.72 -17.83
CA LEU A 311 6.82 -5.66 -18.77
C LEU A 311 7.46 -6.84 -18.04
N LEU A 312 8.22 -6.58 -16.99
CA LEU A 312 8.88 -7.63 -16.21
C LEU A 312 7.89 -8.60 -15.56
N GLY A 313 6.72 -8.11 -15.15
CA GLY A 313 5.74 -8.92 -14.42
C GLY A 313 4.72 -9.65 -15.30
N GLN A 314 4.75 -9.48 -16.63
CA GLN A 314 3.76 -10.10 -17.53
C GLN A 314 3.71 -11.62 -17.40
N ASP A 315 4.86 -12.24 -17.27
CA ASP A 315 5.01 -13.70 -17.20
C ASP A 315 4.88 -14.26 -15.77
N LEU A 316 4.70 -13.40 -14.75
CA LEU A 316 4.53 -13.87 -13.37
C LEU A 316 3.14 -14.48 -13.13
N PRO A 317 3.03 -15.53 -12.30
CA PRO A 317 1.77 -16.17 -12.01
C PRO A 317 0.85 -15.32 -11.13
N GLY A 318 -0.44 -15.67 -11.13
CA GLY A 318 -1.45 -15.03 -10.30
C GLY A 318 -2.35 -14.05 -11.04
N THR A 319 -3.20 -13.36 -10.29
CA THR A 319 -4.14 -12.33 -10.77
C THR A 319 -3.65 -10.93 -10.41
N GLY A 320 -4.30 -9.90 -10.92
CA GLY A 320 -3.95 -8.50 -10.65
C GLY A 320 -2.98 -7.91 -11.66
N HIS A 321 -2.49 -6.70 -11.37
CA HIS A 321 -1.56 -5.99 -12.24
C HIS A 321 -0.19 -6.69 -12.28
N PRO A 322 0.52 -6.74 -13.43
CA PRO A 322 1.82 -7.39 -13.54
C PRO A 322 2.85 -6.97 -12.48
N SER A 323 2.90 -5.69 -12.11
CA SER A 323 3.79 -5.21 -11.05
C SER A 323 3.39 -5.62 -9.63
N TRP A 324 2.17 -6.17 -9.46
CA TRP A 324 1.58 -6.53 -8.18
C TRP A 324 0.60 -7.70 -8.34
N ARG A 325 1.14 -8.93 -8.41
CA ARG A 325 0.38 -10.17 -8.59
C ARG A 325 -0.10 -10.74 -7.26
N HIS A 326 -1.30 -11.27 -7.27
CA HIS A 326 -1.88 -12.04 -6.18
C HIS A 326 -1.91 -13.52 -6.54
N LEU A 327 -1.28 -14.35 -5.70
CA LEU A 327 -1.31 -15.79 -5.84
C LEU A 327 -2.60 -16.35 -5.25
N ASN A 328 -3.22 -17.29 -5.96
CA ASN A 328 -4.43 -17.96 -5.53
C ASN A 328 -4.06 -19.31 -4.91
N PHE A 329 -4.62 -19.60 -3.74
CA PHE A 329 -4.43 -20.85 -3.00
C PHE A 329 -5.80 -21.47 -2.71
N ALA A 330 -5.93 -22.78 -2.81
CA ALA A 330 -7.16 -23.51 -2.46
C ALA A 330 -7.46 -23.44 -0.94
N GLY A 331 -6.41 -23.25 -0.12
CA GLY A 331 -6.55 -23.13 1.33
C GLY A 331 -5.27 -22.66 2.02
N MET A 332 -5.36 -22.56 3.36
CA MET A 332 -4.20 -22.14 4.17
C MET A 332 -3.08 -23.18 4.21
N GLU A 333 -3.40 -24.43 4.04
CA GLU A 333 -2.41 -25.51 3.95
C GLU A 333 -1.53 -25.34 2.72
N GLU A 334 -2.12 -25.24 1.54
CA GLU A 334 -1.39 -24.99 0.29
C GLU A 334 -0.56 -23.69 0.37
N LYS A 335 -1.14 -22.62 0.91
CA LYS A 335 -0.40 -21.38 1.12
C LYS A 335 0.80 -21.56 2.06
N THR A 336 0.64 -22.32 3.14
CA THR A 336 1.70 -22.56 4.12
C THR A 336 2.85 -23.36 3.49
N LEU A 337 2.54 -24.44 2.78
CA LEU A 337 3.50 -25.26 2.05
C LEU A 337 4.25 -24.42 1.01
N PHE A 338 3.52 -23.65 0.22
CA PHE A 338 4.11 -22.74 -0.75
C PHE A 338 5.12 -21.77 -0.09
N LEU A 339 4.74 -21.11 1.02
CA LEU A 339 5.64 -20.18 1.71
C LEU A 339 6.89 -20.88 2.26
N GLN A 340 6.75 -22.07 2.87
CA GLN A 340 7.88 -22.86 3.36
C GLN A 340 8.89 -23.11 2.25
N GLU A 341 8.41 -23.60 1.11
CA GLU A 341 9.28 -24.00 0.01
C GLU A 341 9.92 -22.81 -0.70
N MET A 342 9.18 -21.74 -0.91
CA MET A 342 9.73 -20.52 -1.49
C MET A 342 10.81 -19.91 -0.58
N HIS A 343 10.58 -19.85 0.73
CA HIS A 343 11.55 -19.30 1.67
C HIS A 343 12.82 -20.20 1.73
N ARG A 344 12.68 -21.50 1.77
CA ARG A 344 13.83 -22.44 1.73
C ARG A 344 14.68 -22.30 0.48
N ARG A 345 14.09 -21.86 -0.64
CA ARG A 345 14.76 -21.63 -1.93
C ARG A 345 15.25 -20.18 -2.12
N GLY A 346 15.20 -19.36 -1.06
CA GLY A 346 15.67 -17.99 -1.09
C GLY A 346 14.77 -17.05 -1.89
N ILE A 347 13.45 -17.29 -1.86
CA ILE A 347 12.43 -16.39 -2.37
C ILE A 347 11.58 -15.93 -1.18
N LEU A 348 11.59 -14.64 -0.89
CA LEU A 348 10.73 -14.05 0.16
C LEU A 348 9.47 -13.48 -0.47
N CYS A 349 8.31 -14.07 -0.15
CA CYS A 349 7.00 -13.58 -0.54
C CYS A 349 5.96 -13.91 0.54
N LEU A 350 4.80 -13.25 0.51
CA LEU A 350 3.71 -13.43 1.49
C LEU A 350 2.38 -13.85 0.84
N GLY A 351 2.46 -14.38 -0.39
CA GLY A 351 1.29 -14.73 -1.20
C GLY A 351 0.93 -13.65 -2.23
N THR A 352 1.72 -12.59 -2.30
CA THR A 352 1.75 -11.61 -3.38
C THR A 352 3.14 -11.52 -3.96
N ILE A 353 3.24 -11.15 -5.23
CA ILE A 353 4.51 -10.85 -5.91
C ILE A 353 4.52 -9.35 -6.18
N ASN A 354 5.34 -8.63 -5.44
CA ASN A 354 5.47 -7.17 -5.53
C ASN A 354 6.82 -6.86 -6.16
N LEU A 355 6.82 -6.47 -7.44
CA LEU A 355 8.05 -6.09 -8.12
C LEU A 355 8.56 -4.73 -7.66
N ASN A 356 9.87 -4.57 -7.69
CA ASN A 356 10.57 -3.28 -7.63
C ASN A 356 11.56 -3.19 -8.79
N TYR A 357 12.06 -1.99 -9.07
CA TYR A 357 12.88 -1.68 -10.23
C TYR A 357 14.23 -2.41 -10.25
N ALA A 358 14.70 -2.89 -9.10
CA ALA A 358 15.92 -3.68 -9.00
C ALA A 358 15.74 -5.18 -9.32
N HIS A 359 14.49 -5.67 -9.48
CA HIS A 359 14.25 -7.02 -10.00
C HIS A 359 14.62 -7.11 -11.48
N THR A 360 15.10 -8.29 -11.88
CA THR A 360 15.51 -8.59 -13.25
C THR A 360 14.77 -9.83 -13.78
N HIS A 361 14.89 -10.11 -15.08
CA HIS A 361 14.37 -11.36 -15.65
C HIS A 361 14.96 -12.62 -14.98
N LYS A 362 16.21 -12.56 -14.51
CA LYS A 362 16.81 -13.67 -13.74
C LYS A 362 16.09 -13.94 -12.41
N ASP A 363 15.54 -12.88 -11.79
CA ASP A 363 14.76 -13.02 -10.56
C ASP A 363 13.40 -13.65 -10.83
N VAL A 364 12.78 -13.31 -11.96
CA VAL A 364 11.54 -13.95 -12.43
C VAL A 364 11.79 -15.43 -12.76
N GLU A 365 12.87 -15.75 -13.47
CA GLU A 365 13.27 -17.14 -13.73
C GLU A 365 13.51 -17.93 -12.44
N LYS A 366 14.23 -17.33 -11.48
CA LYS A 366 14.46 -17.92 -10.15
C LYS A 366 13.15 -18.20 -9.41
N PHE A 367 12.19 -17.27 -9.50
CA PHE A 367 10.85 -17.44 -8.92
C PHE A 367 10.14 -18.67 -9.54
N TRP A 368 10.15 -18.80 -10.87
CA TRP A 368 9.54 -19.92 -11.57
C TRP A 368 10.19 -21.26 -11.23
N GLN A 369 11.53 -21.31 -11.19
CA GLN A 369 12.27 -22.53 -10.78
C GLN A 369 11.90 -22.95 -9.36
N ALA A 370 11.83 -22.00 -8.43
CA ALA A 370 11.42 -22.25 -7.06
C ALA A 370 9.97 -22.74 -6.98
N LEU A 371 9.06 -22.13 -7.74
CA LEU A 371 7.65 -22.52 -7.78
C LEU A 371 7.44 -23.93 -8.36
N GLN A 372 8.14 -24.29 -9.42
CA GLN A 372 8.07 -25.64 -10.01
C GLN A 372 8.57 -26.69 -9.01
N ALA A 373 9.74 -26.47 -8.42
CA ALA A 373 10.30 -27.38 -7.43
C ALA A 373 9.40 -27.53 -6.18
N ALA A 374 8.72 -26.46 -5.77
CA ALA A 374 7.78 -26.49 -4.64
C ALA A 374 6.53 -27.36 -4.90
N ARG A 375 6.14 -27.54 -6.16
CA ARG A 375 4.98 -28.38 -6.55
C ARG A 375 5.27 -29.87 -6.61
N GLU A 376 6.55 -30.25 -6.66
CA GLU A 376 6.99 -31.64 -6.80
C GLU A 376 7.23 -32.33 -5.45
N GLU A 377 7.14 -31.60 -4.34
CA GLU A 377 7.42 -32.13 -3.00
C GLU A 377 6.14 -32.46 -2.23
N ASP A 378 6.05 -33.68 -1.73
CA ASP A 378 5.04 -34.17 -0.79
C ASP A 378 5.40 -33.69 0.63
N LEU A 379 4.90 -32.53 1.02
CA LEU A 379 5.20 -31.90 2.30
C LEU A 379 3.99 -31.87 3.22
N VAL A 380 4.27 -32.01 4.52
CA VAL A 380 3.28 -31.85 5.59
C VAL A 380 3.57 -30.55 6.33
N CYS A 381 2.53 -29.76 6.59
CA CYS A 381 2.65 -28.55 7.39
C CYS A 381 1.50 -28.39 8.38
N GLU A 382 1.72 -27.59 9.40
CA GLU A 382 0.66 -27.05 10.24
C GLU A 382 0.13 -25.76 9.59
N PRO A 383 -1.16 -25.69 9.19
CA PRO A 383 -1.68 -24.53 8.47
C PRO A 383 -1.58 -23.24 9.28
N LEU A 384 -1.13 -22.16 8.64
CA LEU A 384 -1.07 -20.83 9.25
C LEU A 384 -2.47 -20.37 9.70
N LYS A 385 -2.50 -19.65 10.81
CA LYS A 385 -3.72 -19.03 11.38
C LYS A 385 -3.55 -17.52 11.40
N PRO A 386 -3.72 -16.83 10.26
CA PRO A 386 -3.56 -15.39 10.18
C PRO A 386 -4.53 -14.67 11.14
N ILE A 387 -4.00 -13.68 11.87
CA ILE A 387 -4.80 -12.89 12.81
C ILE A 387 -5.79 -11.99 12.06
N PHE A 388 -5.46 -11.56 10.85
CA PHE A 388 -6.27 -10.64 10.07
C PHE A 388 -6.22 -10.99 8.58
N LYS A 389 -7.39 -11.13 7.99
CA LYS A 389 -7.57 -11.20 6.54
C LYS A 389 -8.03 -9.83 6.07
N ILE A 390 -7.21 -9.16 5.31
CA ILE A 390 -7.54 -7.81 4.78
C ILE A 390 -8.61 -7.91 3.69
N ARG A 391 -8.71 -9.09 3.06
CA ARG A 391 -9.54 -9.32 1.86
C ARG A 391 -10.01 -10.76 1.75
#